data_8e02f315b9491b040125248597ec6d30
#
_entry.id   8e02f315b9491b040125248597ec6d30
#
_cell.length_a   1.000
_cell.length_b   1.000
_cell.length_c   1.000
_cell.angle_alpha   90.00
_cell.angle_beta   90.00
_cell.angle_gamma   90.00
#
_symmetry.space_group_name_H-M   'P 1'
#
loop_
_entity.id
_entity.type
_entity.pdbx_description
1 polymer ?
#
loop_
_entity_poly.entity_id
_entity_poly.type
_entity_poly.pdbx_seq_one_letter_code
_entity_poly.pdbx_strand_id
1 'polypeptide(L)'
;MLEIRNVTRRFGKNVAVNGVNLKIQPGQMVGIIGRSGAGKSTLLKTINRLIDTSQGSIVFEGTEVSSLRGTQLRRWQRDCAMIFQQFNLVPRLDVLTNVLLGRLNHRSTALNLLSIFTREERIRAIAALERLDIARTALQPAGTLSGGQQQRVAIARALMQEPKLILADEPIASLDPLNAKVVMDALRDINLRDGITVITNLHTLDTARTYCNRIIGMQGGAVVFDGAPEDLTIEAVRLVYGADADGTEISEAITSTSIRPVKVRVPVSAAPLEPAYAPA
;
A
#
# COMPACT_ATOMS: atom_id res chain seq x y z
N MET A 1 11.98 9.06 5.37
CA MET A 1 12.53 8.78 4.02
C MET A 1 12.94 7.31 3.94
N LEU A 2 12.56 6.61 2.86
CA LEU A 2 13.02 5.25 2.55
C LEU A 2 14.08 5.32 1.44
N GLU A 3 15.23 4.70 1.67
CA GLU A 3 16.29 4.56 0.66
C GLU A 3 16.57 3.09 0.39
N ILE A 4 16.58 2.73 -0.89
CA ILE A 4 16.95 1.43 -1.41
C ILE A 4 18.25 1.62 -2.17
N ARG A 5 19.33 0.95 -1.73
CA ARG A 5 20.69 1.17 -2.23
C ARG A 5 21.22 -0.12 -2.85
N ASN A 6 21.26 -0.16 -4.17
CA ASN A 6 21.76 -1.27 -4.98
C ASN A 6 21.20 -2.65 -4.56
N VAL A 7 19.89 -2.69 -4.28
CA VAL A 7 19.24 -3.90 -3.77
C VAL A 7 19.08 -4.93 -4.87
N THR A 8 19.61 -6.12 -4.60
CA THR A 8 19.46 -7.31 -5.46
C THR A 8 18.88 -8.45 -4.65
N ARG A 9 17.91 -9.17 -5.24
CA ARG A 9 17.39 -10.42 -4.70
C ARG A 9 17.43 -11.53 -5.73
N ARG A 10 18.09 -12.63 -5.37
CA ARG A 10 18.24 -13.84 -6.18
C ARG A 10 17.51 -15.02 -5.55
N PHE A 11 16.93 -15.87 -6.38
CA PHE A 11 16.38 -17.17 -6.02
C PHE A 11 17.08 -18.23 -6.90
N GLY A 12 18.11 -18.85 -6.35
CA GLY A 12 19.00 -19.69 -7.14
C GLY A 12 19.65 -18.90 -8.28
N LYS A 13 19.41 -19.30 -9.53
CA LYS A 13 19.92 -18.61 -10.72
C LYS A 13 19.05 -17.43 -11.16
N ASN A 14 17.81 -17.33 -10.67
CA ASN A 14 16.88 -16.28 -11.07
C ASN A 14 17.13 -15.00 -10.26
N VAL A 15 17.30 -13.86 -10.94
CA VAL A 15 17.46 -12.53 -10.35
C VAL A 15 16.10 -11.83 -10.40
N ALA A 16 15.36 -11.82 -9.29
CA ALA A 16 14.02 -11.25 -9.23
C ALA A 16 14.02 -9.72 -8.99
N VAL A 17 15.04 -9.21 -8.30
CA VAL A 17 15.31 -7.77 -8.15
C VAL A 17 16.79 -7.56 -8.44
N ASN A 18 17.11 -6.61 -9.28
CA ASN A 18 18.46 -6.44 -9.84
C ASN A 18 18.95 -4.98 -9.69
N GLY A 19 19.81 -4.73 -8.72
CA GLY A 19 20.51 -3.47 -8.55
C GLY A 19 19.61 -2.24 -8.34
N VAL A 20 18.45 -2.40 -7.71
CA VAL A 20 17.47 -1.33 -7.54
C VAL A 20 17.98 -0.24 -6.62
N ASN A 21 17.90 1.01 -7.10
CA ASN A 21 18.22 2.22 -6.36
C ASN A 21 17.00 3.15 -6.38
N LEU A 22 16.45 3.48 -5.19
CA LEU A 22 15.30 4.36 -5.05
C LEU A 22 15.41 5.20 -3.77
N LYS A 23 14.88 6.42 -3.82
CA LYS A 23 14.66 7.27 -2.64
C LYS A 23 13.21 7.71 -2.62
N ILE A 24 12.46 7.33 -1.59
CA ILE A 24 11.03 7.66 -1.45
C ILE A 24 10.88 8.59 -0.25
N GLN A 25 10.28 9.75 -0.50
CA GLN A 25 10.07 10.76 0.52
C GLN A 25 8.88 10.40 1.41
N PRO A 26 8.86 10.84 2.68
CA PRO A 26 7.68 10.70 3.54
C PRO A 26 6.44 11.30 2.88
N GLY A 27 5.30 10.64 3.07
CA GLY A 27 4.01 11.10 2.54
C GLY A 27 3.81 10.92 1.03
N GLN A 28 4.76 10.35 0.28
CA GLN A 28 4.53 10.03 -1.14
C GLN A 28 3.56 8.86 -1.31
N MET A 29 2.71 8.94 -2.35
CA MET A 29 1.95 7.81 -2.88
C MET A 29 2.58 7.34 -4.19
N VAL A 30 3.26 6.20 -4.14
CA VAL A 30 4.09 5.66 -5.23
C VAL A 30 3.43 4.45 -5.85
N GLY A 31 3.24 4.47 -7.17
CA GLY A 31 2.79 3.32 -7.96
C GLY A 31 3.97 2.58 -8.58
N ILE A 32 4.06 1.27 -8.38
CA ILE A 32 5.01 0.43 -9.10
C ILE A 32 4.26 -0.33 -10.19
N ILE A 33 4.68 -0.14 -11.44
CA ILE A 33 4.09 -0.76 -12.63
C ILE A 33 5.09 -1.67 -13.34
N GLY A 34 4.59 -2.58 -14.18
CA GLY A 34 5.40 -3.50 -14.98
C GLY A 34 4.70 -4.83 -15.20
N ARG A 35 5.19 -5.62 -16.14
CA ARG A 35 4.64 -6.95 -16.48
C ARG A 35 4.62 -7.89 -15.26
N SER A 36 3.80 -8.95 -15.35
CA SER A 36 3.91 -10.07 -14.41
C SER A 36 5.34 -10.63 -14.45
N GLY A 37 5.91 -10.93 -13.29
CA GLY A 37 7.30 -11.38 -13.19
C GLY A 37 8.37 -10.27 -13.23
N ALA A 38 8.03 -8.99 -13.38
CA ALA A 38 8.99 -7.87 -13.38
C ALA A 38 9.72 -7.64 -12.03
N GLY A 39 9.34 -8.35 -10.97
CA GLY A 39 10.00 -8.26 -9.66
C GLY A 39 9.27 -7.38 -8.63
N LYS A 40 8.13 -6.76 -8.99
CA LYS A 40 7.38 -5.81 -8.15
C LYS A 40 7.06 -6.33 -6.74
N SER A 41 6.36 -7.47 -6.66
CA SER A 41 5.98 -8.10 -5.37
C SER A 41 7.21 -8.55 -4.58
N THR A 42 8.27 -8.98 -5.27
CA THR A 42 9.53 -9.33 -4.62
C THR A 42 10.19 -8.09 -4.02
N LEU A 43 10.17 -6.95 -4.70
CA LEU A 43 10.70 -5.70 -4.18
C LEU A 43 9.93 -5.26 -2.92
N LEU A 44 8.59 -5.25 -2.94
CA LEU A 44 7.79 -4.92 -1.76
C LEU A 44 8.07 -5.86 -0.57
N LYS A 45 8.11 -7.18 -0.81
CA LYS A 45 8.43 -8.17 0.22
C LYS A 45 9.85 -8.01 0.76
N THR A 46 10.79 -7.54 -0.07
CA THR A 46 12.17 -7.26 0.36
C THR A 46 12.23 -5.98 1.19
N ILE A 47 11.48 -4.94 0.85
CA ILE A 47 11.36 -3.72 1.67
C ILE A 47 10.78 -4.06 3.05
N ASN A 48 9.70 -4.83 3.11
CA ASN A 48 9.10 -5.26 4.38
C ASN A 48 9.97 -6.26 5.16
N ARG A 49 11.02 -6.80 4.58
CA ARG A 49 11.86 -7.85 5.17
C ARG A 49 11.11 -9.18 5.41
N LEU A 50 10.09 -9.48 4.62
CA LEU A 50 9.55 -10.85 4.47
C LEU A 50 10.50 -11.73 3.65
N ILE A 51 11.30 -11.10 2.79
CA ILE A 51 12.37 -11.71 1.99
C ILE A 51 13.64 -10.90 2.24
N ASP A 52 14.75 -11.58 2.53
CA ASP A 52 16.04 -10.91 2.72
C ASP A 52 16.62 -10.40 1.39
N THR A 53 17.43 -9.34 1.43
CA THR A 53 18.26 -8.93 0.30
C THR A 53 19.37 -9.96 0.06
N SER A 54 19.77 -10.17 -1.20
CA SER A 54 20.99 -10.91 -1.53
C SER A 54 22.20 -9.98 -1.54
N GLN A 55 22.01 -8.72 -1.95
CA GLN A 55 23.01 -7.65 -1.98
C GLN A 55 22.32 -6.30 -1.77
N GLY A 56 23.08 -5.28 -1.42
CA GLY A 56 22.61 -3.93 -1.18
C GLY A 56 21.98 -3.75 0.20
N SER A 57 21.46 -2.56 0.45
CA SER A 57 20.88 -2.19 1.75
C SER A 57 19.59 -1.38 1.58
N ILE A 58 18.74 -1.47 2.61
CA ILE A 58 17.51 -0.69 2.72
C ILE A 58 17.62 0.12 4.00
N VAL A 59 17.42 1.44 3.89
CA VAL A 59 17.51 2.37 5.02
C VAL A 59 16.18 3.10 5.16
N PHE A 60 15.63 3.13 6.37
CA PHE A 60 14.42 3.87 6.69
C PHE A 60 14.68 4.80 7.88
N GLU A 61 14.44 6.11 7.69
CA GLU A 61 14.68 7.14 8.71
C GLU A 61 16.09 7.05 9.35
N GLY A 62 17.11 6.77 8.53
CA GLY A 62 18.50 6.64 8.96
C GLY A 62 18.87 5.26 9.54
N THR A 63 17.91 4.37 9.75
CA THR A 63 18.14 3.00 10.24
C THR A 63 18.27 2.02 9.08
N GLU A 64 19.34 1.24 9.03
CA GLU A 64 19.48 0.16 8.06
C GLU A 64 18.61 -1.03 8.43
N VAL A 65 17.46 -1.16 7.73
CA VAL A 65 16.46 -2.21 8.02
C VAL A 65 16.84 -3.57 7.43
N SER A 66 17.72 -3.61 6.43
CA SER A 66 18.19 -4.86 5.81
C SER A 66 19.00 -5.76 6.76
N SER A 67 19.64 -5.19 7.76
CA SER A 67 20.45 -5.92 8.75
C SER A 67 19.70 -6.29 10.03
N LEU A 68 18.47 -5.76 10.26
CA LEU A 68 17.70 -5.99 11.48
C LEU A 68 17.36 -7.46 11.71
N ARG A 69 17.30 -7.88 12.99
CA ARG A 69 16.92 -9.24 13.44
C ARG A 69 16.04 -9.17 14.68
N GLY A 70 15.35 -10.26 14.96
CA GLY A 70 14.60 -10.45 16.20
C GLY A 70 13.58 -9.33 16.48
N THR A 71 13.66 -8.71 17.64
CA THR A 71 12.73 -7.67 18.09
C THR A 71 12.82 -6.40 17.24
N GLN A 72 14.02 -6.02 16.77
CA GLN A 72 14.19 -4.84 15.91
C GLN A 72 13.52 -5.06 14.55
N LEU A 73 13.63 -6.25 13.96
CA LEU A 73 12.94 -6.60 12.73
C LEU A 73 11.41 -6.56 12.91
N ARG A 74 10.89 -7.07 14.04
CA ARG A 74 9.45 -6.98 14.34
C ARG A 74 8.97 -5.53 14.49
N ARG A 75 9.79 -4.64 15.07
CA ARG A 75 9.49 -3.20 15.13
C ARG A 75 9.42 -2.59 13.74
N TRP A 76 10.37 -2.91 12.87
CA TRP A 76 10.34 -2.48 11.48
C TRP A 76 9.05 -2.96 10.78
N GLN A 77 8.72 -4.25 10.89
CA GLN A 77 7.52 -4.81 10.26
C GLN A 77 6.21 -4.25 10.81
N ARG A 78 6.21 -3.72 12.02
CA ARG A 78 5.09 -2.94 12.56
C ARG A 78 5.00 -1.57 11.88
N ASP A 79 6.13 -0.86 11.78
CA ASP A 79 6.18 0.48 11.21
C ASP A 79 6.00 0.46 9.67
N CYS A 80 6.17 -0.71 9.05
CA CYS A 80 6.00 -0.97 7.61
C CYS A 80 4.90 -2.03 7.39
N ALA A 81 3.64 -1.62 7.39
CA ALA A 81 2.52 -2.54 7.19
C ALA A 81 2.45 -3.05 5.74
N MET A 82 2.02 -4.30 5.56
CA MET A 82 1.84 -4.88 4.24
C MET A 82 0.41 -5.34 4.01
N ILE A 83 -0.16 -4.91 2.88
CA ILE A 83 -1.44 -5.34 2.34
C ILE A 83 -1.13 -6.29 1.19
N PHE A 84 -1.63 -7.51 1.27
CA PHE A 84 -1.37 -8.57 0.29
C PHE A 84 -2.50 -8.67 -0.73
N GLN A 85 -2.19 -9.19 -1.91
CA GLN A 85 -3.16 -9.52 -2.95
C GLN A 85 -4.21 -10.55 -2.45
N GLN A 86 -3.77 -11.58 -1.75
CA GLN A 86 -4.66 -12.48 -1.00
C GLN A 86 -4.83 -11.88 0.39
N PHE A 87 -5.97 -11.38 0.73
CA PHE A 87 -6.28 -10.58 1.93
C PHE A 87 -5.65 -11.09 3.25
N ASN A 88 -5.27 -12.36 3.32
CA ASN A 88 -4.66 -13.05 4.47
C ASN A 88 -5.45 -12.84 5.77
N LEU A 89 -6.77 -12.84 5.67
CA LEU A 89 -7.67 -12.86 6.81
C LEU A 89 -7.81 -14.30 7.32
N VAL A 90 -8.11 -14.44 8.60
CA VAL A 90 -8.49 -15.73 9.20
C VAL A 90 -10.01 -15.91 8.98
N PRO A 91 -10.46 -16.78 8.05
CA PRO A 91 -11.85 -16.78 7.60
C PRO A 91 -12.87 -17.09 8.69
N ARG A 92 -12.48 -17.89 9.70
CA ARG A 92 -13.33 -18.34 10.81
C ARG A 92 -13.48 -17.31 11.93
N LEU A 93 -12.59 -16.31 11.99
CA LEU A 93 -12.68 -15.24 12.95
C LEU A 93 -13.58 -14.13 12.42
N ASP A 94 -14.23 -13.41 13.33
CA ASP A 94 -14.98 -12.21 12.96
C ASP A 94 -14.05 -11.10 12.45
N VAL A 95 -14.66 -10.13 11.78
CA VAL A 95 -13.97 -9.00 11.18
C VAL A 95 -13.22 -8.17 12.22
N LEU A 96 -13.84 -7.88 13.36
CA LEU A 96 -13.24 -7.11 14.44
C LEU A 96 -11.98 -7.79 14.97
N THR A 97 -12.04 -9.09 15.20
CA THR A 97 -10.89 -9.88 15.63
C THR A 97 -9.78 -9.88 14.59
N ASN A 98 -10.10 -10.05 13.29
CA ASN A 98 -9.11 -9.94 12.22
C ASN A 98 -8.40 -8.58 12.20
N VAL A 99 -9.11 -7.48 12.44
CA VAL A 99 -8.53 -6.14 12.54
C VAL A 99 -7.65 -6.01 13.78
N LEU A 100 -8.10 -6.51 14.92
CA LEU A 100 -7.34 -6.50 16.17
C LEU A 100 -6.01 -7.27 16.10
N LEU A 101 -5.89 -8.30 15.23
CA LEU A 101 -4.62 -8.98 14.99
C LEU A 101 -3.51 -8.02 14.52
N GLY A 102 -3.85 -6.87 13.94
CA GLY A 102 -2.88 -5.81 13.63
C GLY A 102 -2.12 -5.26 14.84
N ARG A 103 -2.68 -5.39 16.06
CA ARG A 103 -2.04 -4.94 17.31
C ARG A 103 -1.04 -5.94 17.92
N LEU A 104 -0.93 -7.14 17.40
CA LEU A 104 -0.09 -8.19 18.00
C LEU A 104 1.36 -7.75 18.21
N ASN A 105 1.93 -6.96 17.32
CA ASN A 105 3.31 -6.46 17.43
C ASN A 105 3.50 -5.32 18.44
N HIS A 106 2.42 -4.80 19.02
CA HIS A 106 2.47 -3.78 20.08
C HIS A 106 2.38 -4.36 21.50
N ARG A 107 2.19 -5.66 21.62
CA ARG A 107 1.83 -6.32 22.88
C ARG A 107 2.85 -7.39 23.29
N SER A 108 2.86 -7.73 24.56
CA SER A 108 3.65 -8.84 25.04
C SER A 108 3.11 -10.18 24.53
N THR A 109 3.99 -11.17 24.36
CA THR A 109 3.62 -12.51 23.89
C THR A 109 2.56 -13.17 24.77
N ALA A 110 2.60 -12.96 26.09
CA ALA A 110 1.63 -13.51 27.04
C ALA A 110 0.21 -13.00 26.79
N LEU A 111 0.03 -11.68 26.56
CA LEU A 111 -1.27 -11.09 26.26
C LEU A 111 -1.78 -11.52 24.88
N ASN A 112 -0.89 -11.73 23.94
CA ASN A 112 -1.25 -12.22 22.61
C ASN A 112 -1.77 -13.67 22.65
N LEU A 113 -1.16 -14.51 23.48
CA LEU A 113 -1.56 -15.91 23.64
C LEU A 113 -2.99 -16.04 24.20
N LEU A 114 -3.36 -15.12 25.10
CA LEU A 114 -4.70 -15.09 25.71
C LEU A 114 -5.75 -14.42 24.82
N SER A 115 -5.35 -13.83 23.67
CA SER A 115 -6.25 -13.10 22.74
C SER A 115 -7.12 -12.03 23.43
N ILE A 116 -6.67 -11.46 24.56
CA ILE A 116 -7.39 -10.47 25.33
C ILE A 116 -7.07 -9.09 24.78
N PHE A 117 -7.99 -8.47 24.07
CA PHE A 117 -7.86 -7.09 23.58
C PHE A 117 -8.54 -6.11 24.53
N THR A 118 -7.90 -4.95 24.76
CA THR A 118 -8.43 -3.90 25.63
C THR A 118 -9.64 -3.23 24.99
N ARG A 119 -10.44 -2.53 25.83
CA ARG A 119 -11.56 -1.73 25.33
C ARG A 119 -11.10 -0.65 24.35
N GLU A 120 -9.95 -0.04 24.61
CA GLU A 120 -9.38 0.99 23.74
C GLU A 120 -8.97 0.43 22.38
N GLU A 121 -8.31 -0.74 22.32
CA GLU A 121 -7.96 -1.40 21.07
C GLU A 121 -9.21 -1.75 20.26
N ARG A 122 -10.28 -2.20 20.90
CA ARG A 122 -11.56 -2.47 20.23
C ARG A 122 -12.20 -1.20 19.66
N ILE A 123 -12.17 -0.09 20.39
CA ILE A 123 -12.66 1.21 19.91
C ILE A 123 -11.85 1.66 18.67
N ARG A 124 -10.52 1.56 18.73
CA ARG A 124 -9.66 1.89 17.57
C ARG A 124 -9.93 0.98 16.36
N ALA A 125 -10.17 -0.31 16.59
CA ALA A 125 -10.50 -1.24 15.51
C ALA A 125 -11.85 -0.92 14.86
N ILE A 126 -12.87 -0.56 15.66
CA ILE A 126 -14.17 -0.11 15.13
C ILE A 126 -13.99 1.20 14.35
N ALA A 127 -13.26 2.18 14.87
CA ALA A 127 -12.99 3.43 14.16
C ALA A 127 -12.26 3.19 12.81
N ALA A 128 -11.32 2.25 12.76
CA ALA A 128 -10.68 1.85 11.51
C ALA A 128 -11.67 1.22 10.52
N LEU A 129 -12.60 0.40 11.01
CA LEU A 129 -13.67 -0.20 10.19
C LEU A 129 -14.68 0.85 9.71
N GLU A 130 -15.05 1.83 10.55
CA GLU A 130 -15.93 2.95 10.19
C GLU A 130 -15.30 3.80 9.09
N ARG A 131 -14.02 4.14 9.22
CA ARG A 131 -13.28 4.88 8.19
C ARG A 131 -13.31 4.22 6.82
N LEU A 132 -13.42 2.89 6.79
CA LEU A 132 -13.48 2.10 5.56
C LEU A 132 -14.91 1.69 5.17
N ASP A 133 -15.93 2.26 5.83
CA ASP A 133 -17.35 1.98 5.61
C ASP A 133 -17.69 0.47 5.65
N ILE A 134 -17.17 -0.22 6.68
CA ILE A 134 -17.38 -1.67 6.85
C ILE A 134 -17.66 -2.06 8.32
N ALA A 135 -17.88 -1.12 9.22
CA ALA A 135 -18.12 -1.39 10.65
C ALA A 135 -19.34 -2.28 10.90
N ARG A 136 -20.34 -2.23 10.03
CA ARG A 136 -21.57 -3.06 10.15
C ARG A 136 -21.30 -4.56 10.06
N THR A 137 -20.16 -4.97 9.52
CA THR A 137 -19.75 -6.37 9.40
C THR A 137 -18.85 -6.84 10.54
N ALA A 138 -18.60 -6.00 11.56
CA ALA A 138 -17.60 -6.23 12.61
C ALA A 138 -17.71 -7.62 13.29
N LEU A 139 -18.92 -8.11 13.49
CA LEU A 139 -19.19 -9.40 14.16
C LEU A 139 -19.42 -10.55 13.17
N GLN A 140 -19.32 -10.32 11.86
CA GLN A 140 -19.47 -11.38 10.86
C GLN A 140 -18.14 -12.14 10.67
N PRO A 141 -18.16 -13.44 10.38
CA PRO A 141 -16.98 -14.19 9.99
C PRO A 141 -16.35 -13.59 8.71
N ALA A 142 -15.04 -13.35 8.72
CA ALA A 142 -14.37 -12.71 7.58
C ALA A 142 -14.49 -13.50 6.27
N GLY A 143 -14.66 -14.83 6.36
CA GLY A 143 -14.85 -15.69 5.19
C GLY A 143 -16.19 -15.50 4.45
N THR A 144 -17.16 -14.81 5.06
CA THR A 144 -18.49 -14.55 4.44
C THR A 144 -18.52 -13.24 3.64
N LEU A 145 -17.46 -12.46 3.72
CA LEU A 145 -17.36 -11.15 3.08
C LEU A 145 -17.06 -11.27 1.58
N SER A 146 -17.52 -10.29 0.79
CA SER A 146 -17.05 -10.12 -0.59
C SER A 146 -15.55 -9.76 -0.64
N GLY A 147 -14.90 -9.97 -1.80
CA GLY A 147 -13.48 -9.65 -1.98
C GLY A 147 -13.14 -8.19 -1.64
N GLY A 148 -13.97 -7.24 -2.10
CA GLY A 148 -13.79 -5.82 -1.77
C GLY A 148 -13.97 -5.51 -0.28
N GLN A 149 -14.87 -6.21 0.40
CA GLN A 149 -15.04 -6.12 1.84
C GLN A 149 -13.81 -6.70 2.58
N GLN A 150 -13.34 -7.87 2.18
CA GLN A 150 -12.14 -8.50 2.75
C GLN A 150 -10.90 -7.60 2.59
N GLN A 151 -10.76 -6.94 1.45
CA GLN A 151 -9.67 -6.00 1.22
C GLN A 151 -9.74 -4.79 2.16
N ARG A 152 -10.92 -4.22 2.37
CA ARG A 152 -11.11 -3.14 3.35
C ARG A 152 -10.77 -3.58 4.77
N VAL A 153 -11.13 -4.79 5.16
CA VAL A 153 -10.73 -5.37 6.45
C VAL A 153 -9.19 -5.52 6.55
N ALA A 154 -8.52 -5.95 5.46
CA ALA A 154 -7.07 -6.04 5.43
C ALA A 154 -6.40 -4.66 5.57
N ILE A 155 -6.98 -3.60 4.98
CA ILE A 155 -6.53 -2.21 5.17
C ILE A 155 -6.75 -1.77 6.63
N ALA A 156 -7.93 -2.02 7.21
CA ALA A 156 -8.21 -1.72 8.62
C ALA A 156 -7.19 -2.39 9.56
N ARG A 157 -6.86 -3.67 9.30
CA ARG A 157 -5.83 -4.39 10.04
C ARG A 157 -4.45 -3.75 9.90
N ALA A 158 -4.10 -3.26 8.70
CA ALA A 158 -2.84 -2.56 8.48
C ALA A 158 -2.79 -1.24 9.27
N LEU A 159 -3.88 -0.48 9.33
CA LEU A 159 -3.98 0.76 10.11
C LEU A 159 -3.81 0.51 11.62
N MET A 160 -4.27 -0.63 12.13
CA MET A 160 -4.09 -1.00 13.54
C MET A 160 -2.61 -1.17 13.94
N GLN A 161 -1.70 -1.32 13.00
CA GLN A 161 -0.26 -1.32 13.26
C GLN A 161 0.28 0.09 13.52
N GLU A 162 -0.48 1.15 13.25
CA GLU A 162 -0.05 2.56 13.29
C GLU A 162 1.23 2.76 12.43
N PRO A 163 1.18 2.36 11.13
CA PRO A 163 2.37 2.29 10.31
C PRO A 163 2.83 3.67 9.84
N LYS A 164 4.13 3.81 9.59
CA LYS A 164 4.72 4.95 8.87
C LYS A 164 4.77 4.74 7.35
N LEU A 165 4.74 3.49 6.93
CA LEU A 165 4.79 3.05 5.55
C LEU A 165 3.79 1.91 5.31
N ILE A 166 3.01 2.03 4.26
CA ILE A 166 2.12 0.96 3.77
C ILE A 166 2.65 0.46 2.42
N LEU A 167 2.84 -0.84 2.33
CA LEU A 167 3.17 -1.55 1.09
C LEU A 167 1.93 -2.34 0.65
N ALA A 168 1.39 -2.04 -0.52
CA ALA A 168 0.19 -2.71 -1.04
C ALA A 168 0.56 -3.52 -2.31
N ASP A 169 0.56 -4.84 -2.17
CA ASP A 169 0.88 -5.76 -3.26
C ASP A 169 -0.41 -6.12 -4.03
N GLU A 170 -0.65 -5.43 -5.14
CA GLU A 170 -1.81 -5.60 -6.02
C GLU A 170 -3.18 -5.52 -5.29
N PRO A 171 -3.44 -4.43 -4.55
CA PRO A 171 -4.58 -4.37 -3.62
C PRO A 171 -5.95 -4.42 -4.31
N ILE A 172 -6.01 -4.33 -5.63
CA ILE A 172 -7.26 -4.29 -6.42
C ILE A 172 -7.36 -5.38 -7.49
N ALA A 173 -6.38 -6.28 -7.61
CA ALA A 173 -6.25 -7.21 -8.75
C ALA A 173 -7.44 -8.17 -8.94
N SER A 174 -8.19 -8.47 -7.86
CA SER A 174 -9.31 -9.42 -7.89
C SER A 174 -10.66 -8.75 -7.61
N LEU A 175 -10.73 -7.42 -7.78
CA LEU A 175 -11.93 -6.64 -7.46
C LEU A 175 -12.59 -6.10 -8.73
N ASP A 176 -13.92 -6.01 -8.68
CA ASP A 176 -14.66 -5.25 -9.67
C ASP A 176 -14.30 -3.75 -9.64
N PRO A 177 -14.57 -2.99 -10.70
CA PRO A 177 -14.13 -1.59 -10.81
C PRO A 177 -14.64 -0.68 -9.68
N LEU A 178 -15.84 -0.93 -9.15
CA LEU A 178 -16.40 -0.12 -8.07
C LEU A 178 -15.67 -0.37 -6.76
N ASN A 179 -15.46 -1.64 -6.40
CA ASN A 179 -14.69 -2.00 -5.21
C ASN A 179 -13.21 -1.61 -5.33
N ALA A 180 -12.62 -1.74 -6.52
CA ALA A 180 -11.26 -1.27 -6.80
C ALA A 180 -11.12 0.23 -6.52
N LYS A 181 -12.09 1.05 -6.97
CA LYS A 181 -12.13 2.49 -6.70
C LYS A 181 -12.21 2.76 -5.20
N VAL A 182 -13.11 2.10 -4.47
CA VAL A 182 -13.27 2.29 -3.02
C VAL A 182 -11.96 1.98 -2.27
N VAL A 183 -11.27 0.91 -2.65
CA VAL A 183 -9.97 0.54 -2.05
C VAL A 183 -8.89 1.58 -2.33
N MET A 184 -8.78 2.06 -3.57
CA MET A 184 -7.78 3.07 -3.93
C MET A 184 -8.08 4.44 -3.30
N ASP A 185 -9.36 4.84 -3.23
CA ASP A 185 -9.80 6.04 -2.53
C ASP A 185 -9.42 5.97 -1.04
N ALA A 186 -9.60 4.80 -0.40
CA ALA A 186 -9.22 4.59 0.99
C ALA A 186 -7.69 4.72 1.20
N LEU A 187 -6.87 4.12 0.33
CA LEU A 187 -5.42 4.23 0.41
C LEU A 187 -4.96 5.68 0.20
N ARG A 188 -5.59 6.40 -0.74
CA ARG A 188 -5.31 7.82 -0.98
C ARG A 188 -5.73 8.70 0.21
N ASP A 189 -6.88 8.43 0.82
CA ASP A 189 -7.34 9.13 2.01
C ASP A 189 -6.37 8.94 3.18
N ILE A 190 -5.89 7.72 3.41
CA ILE A 190 -4.86 7.39 4.41
C ILE A 190 -3.56 8.17 4.11
N ASN A 191 -3.11 8.18 2.86
CA ASN A 191 -1.91 8.92 2.48
C ASN A 191 -2.05 10.42 2.74
N LEU A 192 -3.17 11.03 2.32
CA LEU A 192 -3.36 12.48 2.39
C LEU A 192 -3.67 12.99 3.80
N ARG A 193 -4.48 12.26 4.58
CA ARG A 193 -4.88 12.72 5.93
C ARG A 193 -3.90 12.36 7.02
N ASP A 194 -3.32 11.16 6.93
CA ASP A 194 -2.41 10.67 7.97
C ASP A 194 -0.94 10.92 7.62
N GLY A 195 -0.63 11.38 6.39
CA GLY A 195 0.73 11.59 5.91
C GLY A 195 1.53 10.29 5.75
N ILE A 196 0.86 9.14 5.75
CA ILE A 196 1.50 7.82 5.63
C ILE A 196 2.02 7.64 4.20
N THR A 197 3.28 7.24 4.07
CA THR A 197 3.83 6.86 2.76
C THR A 197 3.16 5.58 2.27
N VAL A 198 2.71 5.57 1.01
CA VAL A 198 2.09 4.38 0.40
C VAL A 198 2.87 3.99 -0.85
N ILE A 199 3.28 2.73 -0.93
CA ILE A 199 3.88 2.14 -2.13
C ILE A 199 2.97 1.00 -2.57
N THR A 200 2.43 1.08 -3.78
CA THR A 200 1.47 0.10 -4.28
C THR A 200 1.89 -0.48 -5.63
N ASN A 201 1.84 -1.79 -5.77
CA ASN A 201 1.93 -2.45 -7.07
C ASN A 201 0.60 -2.33 -7.80
N LEU A 202 0.63 -1.88 -9.04
CA LEU A 202 -0.54 -1.68 -9.87
C LEU A 202 -0.33 -2.32 -11.25
N HIS A 203 -1.42 -2.84 -11.83
CA HIS A 203 -1.39 -3.41 -13.18
C HIS A 203 -1.84 -2.42 -14.25
N THR A 204 -2.70 -1.47 -13.90
CA THR A 204 -3.29 -0.52 -14.84
C THR A 204 -2.61 0.84 -14.75
N LEU A 205 -2.26 1.41 -15.90
CA LEU A 205 -1.65 2.74 -16.00
C LEU A 205 -2.61 3.83 -15.53
N ASP A 206 -3.89 3.70 -15.84
CA ASP A 206 -4.91 4.68 -15.47
C ASP A 206 -5.04 4.82 -13.95
N THR A 207 -5.03 3.70 -13.22
CA THR A 207 -5.03 3.72 -11.76
C THR A 207 -3.75 4.38 -11.22
N ALA A 208 -2.59 4.03 -11.76
CA ALA A 208 -1.33 4.62 -11.34
C ALA A 208 -1.30 6.14 -11.57
N ARG A 209 -1.74 6.59 -12.73
CA ARG A 209 -1.85 8.03 -13.07
C ARG A 209 -2.85 8.79 -12.21
N THR A 210 -3.95 8.12 -11.85
CA THR A 210 -5.05 8.76 -11.08
C THR A 210 -4.69 8.94 -9.61
N TYR A 211 -4.03 7.96 -9.01
CA TYR A 211 -3.86 7.89 -7.57
C TYR A 211 -2.46 8.22 -7.08
N CYS A 212 -1.42 7.96 -7.89
CA CYS A 212 -0.04 8.12 -7.45
C CYS A 212 0.53 9.48 -7.88
N ASN A 213 1.41 10.03 -7.05
CA ASN A 213 2.17 11.23 -7.39
C ASN A 213 3.58 10.92 -7.93
N ARG A 214 3.95 9.64 -7.96
CA ARG A 214 5.18 9.13 -8.56
C ARG A 214 4.96 7.72 -9.06
N ILE A 215 5.49 7.41 -10.22
CA ILE A 215 5.39 6.09 -10.84
C ILE A 215 6.80 5.52 -11.05
N ILE A 216 6.97 4.27 -10.65
CA ILE A 216 8.19 3.50 -10.85
C ILE A 216 7.85 2.35 -11.80
N GLY A 217 8.52 2.31 -12.95
CA GLY A 217 8.41 1.23 -13.94
C GLY A 217 9.49 0.19 -13.74
N MET A 218 9.10 -1.08 -13.60
CA MET A 218 10.03 -2.21 -13.46
C MET A 218 9.96 -3.15 -14.66
N GLN A 219 11.14 -3.59 -15.13
CA GLN A 219 11.31 -4.63 -16.15
C GLN A 219 12.49 -5.51 -15.78
N GLY A 220 12.34 -6.85 -15.85
CA GLY A 220 13.43 -7.79 -15.59
C GLY A 220 14.14 -7.63 -14.24
N GLY A 221 13.41 -7.19 -13.21
CA GLY A 221 13.94 -6.94 -11.87
C GLY A 221 14.59 -5.56 -11.67
N ALA A 222 14.76 -4.76 -12.72
CA ALA A 222 15.37 -3.45 -12.67
C ALA A 222 14.33 -2.33 -12.76
N VAL A 223 14.65 -1.15 -12.22
CA VAL A 223 13.90 0.08 -12.44
C VAL A 223 14.30 0.66 -13.80
N VAL A 224 13.33 0.85 -14.68
CA VAL A 224 13.54 1.39 -16.03
C VAL A 224 12.84 2.74 -16.22
N PHE A 225 11.93 3.11 -15.33
CA PHE A 225 11.27 4.41 -15.29
C PHE A 225 11.08 4.85 -13.84
N ASP A 226 11.27 6.13 -13.58
CA ASP A 226 11.03 6.77 -12.28
C ASP A 226 10.71 8.25 -12.50
N GLY A 227 9.45 8.63 -12.37
CA GLY A 227 9.01 9.98 -12.67
C GLY A 227 7.60 10.28 -12.18
N ALA A 228 7.12 11.49 -12.47
CA ALA A 228 5.74 11.88 -12.24
C ALA A 228 4.79 11.17 -13.23
N PRO A 229 3.48 11.06 -12.92
CA PRO A 229 2.50 10.45 -13.84
C PRO A 229 2.47 11.10 -15.22
N GLU A 230 2.74 12.40 -15.30
CA GLU A 230 2.78 13.19 -16.53
C GLU A 230 3.99 12.83 -17.41
N ASP A 231 5.09 12.38 -16.82
CA ASP A 231 6.32 12.00 -17.51
C ASP A 231 6.22 10.59 -18.14
N LEU A 232 5.15 9.83 -17.83
CA LEU A 232 4.95 8.48 -18.36
C LEU A 232 4.45 8.54 -19.82
N THR A 233 5.40 8.76 -20.73
CA THR A 233 5.15 8.79 -22.20
C THR A 233 4.91 7.39 -22.76
N ILE A 234 4.49 7.34 -24.04
CA ILE A 234 4.30 6.04 -24.75
C ILE A 234 5.63 5.26 -24.81
N GLU A 235 6.75 5.96 -25.02
CA GLU A 235 8.09 5.37 -25.04
C GLU A 235 8.46 4.76 -23.68
N ALA A 236 8.17 5.47 -22.59
CA ALA A 236 8.38 4.97 -21.24
C ALA A 236 7.51 3.73 -20.96
N VAL A 237 6.25 3.73 -21.41
CA VAL A 237 5.36 2.55 -21.31
C VAL A 237 5.92 1.37 -22.09
N ARG A 238 6.39 1.59 -23.34
CA ARG A 238 7.05 0.54 -24.13
C ARG A 238 8.30 -0.01 -23.44
N LEU A 239 9.09 0.84 -22.80
CA LEU A 239 10.26 0.41 -22.03
C LEU A 239 9.86 -0.47 -20.84
N VAL A 240 8.79 -0.15 -20.13
CA VAL A 240 8.31 -0.89 -18.96
C VAL A 240 7.67 -2.23 -19.35
N TYR A 241 6.91 -2.24 -20.45
CA TYR A 241 6.11 -3.42 -20.87
C TYR A 241 6.73 -4.21 -22.03
N GLY A 242 7.82 -3.73 -22.65
CA GLY A 242 8.53 -4.35 -23.77
C GLY A 242 8.04 -3.87 -25.14
N ALA A 243 8.93 -3.91 -26.14
CA ALA A 243 8.68 -3.40 -27.49
C ALA A 243 7.68 -4.24 -28.33
N ASP A 244 7.37 -5.48 -27.90
CA ASP A 244 6.45 -6.39 -28.60
C ASP A 244 4.97 -6.06 -28.38
N ALA A 245 4.69 -5.03 -27.59
CA ALA A 245 3.36 -4.52 -27.43
C ALA A 245 3.00 -3.68 -28.65
N ASP A 246 2.63 -4.32 -29.78
CA ASP A 246 1.92 -3.67 -30.88
C ASP A 246 0.74 -2.88 -30.31
N GLY A 247 0.59 -1.62 -30.77
CA GLY A 247 -0.22 -0.58 -30.12
C GLY A 247 -1.67 -0.92 -29.78
N THR A 248 -2.20 -2.08 -30.21
CA THR A 248 -3.51 -2.61 -29.89
C THR A 248 -3.55 -3.40 -28.57
N GLU A 249 -2.53 -4.21 -28.26
CA GLU A 249 -2.51 -4.99 -27.00
C GLU A 249 -2.15 -4.17 -25.77
N ILE A 250 -1.37 -3.10 -25.90
CA ILE A 250 -1.10 -2.17 -24.80
C ILE A 250 -2.37 -1.44 -24.39
N SER A 251 -3.25 -1.11 -25.34
CA SER A 251 -4.46 -0.32 -25.10
C SER A 251 -5.48 -1.05 -24.21
N GLU A 252 -5.76 -2.33 -24.44
CA GLU A 252 -6.85 -3.04 -23.75
C GLU A 252 -6.44 -3.66 -22.41
N ALA A 253 -5.25 -4.26 -22.30
CA ALA A 253 -4.81 -4.90 -21.05
C ALA A 253 -4.35 -3.88 -19.99
N ILE A 254 -3.98 -2.66 -20.41
CA ILE A 254 -3.39 -1.63 -19.53
C ILE A 254 -4.39 -0.52 -19.20
N THR A 255 -5.44 -0.33 -20.04
CA THR A 255 -6.46 0.73 -19.86
C THR A 255 -7.83 0.20 -19.42
N SER A 256 -8.00 -1.10 -19.19
CA SER A 256 -9.31 -1.76 -19.03
C SER A 256 -10.07 -1.48 -17.72
N THR A 257 -9.65 -0.56 -16.87
CA THR A 257 -10.45 -0.05 -15.77
C THR A 257 -10.62 1.45 -15.88
N SER A 258 -11.68 1.91 -16.58
CA SER A 258 -12.05 3.32 -16.67
C SER A 258 -12.53 3.86 -15.31
N ILE A 259 -11.62 4.05 -14.38
CA ILE A 259 -11.88 4.77 -13.14
C ILE A 259 -11.64 6.25 -13.45
N ARG A 260 -12.68 6.98 -13.89
CA ARG A 260 -12.60 8.45 -14.03
C ARG A 260 -12.59 9.07 -12.63
N PRO A 261 -11.63 9.95 -12.30
CA PRO A 261 -11.63 10.64 -11.01
C PRO A 261 -12.85 11.55 -10.92
N VAL A 262 -13.59 11.45 -9.82
CA VAL A 262 -14.49 12.53 -9.42
C VAL A 262 -13.58 13.69 -9.03
N LYS A 263 -13.71 14.83 -9.70
CA LYS A 263 -13.06 16.08 -9.29
C LYS A 263 -13.59 16.42 -7.90
N VAL A 264 -12.83 16.10 -6.85
CA VAL A 264 -13.09 16.60 -5.52
C VAL A 264 -12.87 18.09 -5.59
N ARG A 265 -13.94 18.90 -5.60
CA ARG A 265 -13.84 20.33 -5.30
C ARG A 265 -13.31 20.44 -3.89
N VAL A 266 -12.06 20.84 -3.75
CA VAL A 266 -11.54 21.34 -2.49
C VAL A 266 -12.42 22.55 -2.15
N PRO A 267 -13.12 22.60 -1.02
CA PRO A 267 -13.82 23.82 -0.65
C PRO A 267 -12.76 24.89 -0.48
N VAL A 268 -12.90 25.95 -1.31
CA VAL A 268 -12.13 27.18 -1.14
C VAL A 268 -12.38 27.64 0.31
N SER A 269 -11.30 27.79 1.06
CA SER A 269 -11.26 28.34 2.42
C SER A 269 -12.31 29.42 2.59
N ALA A 270 -13.21 29.24 3.55
CA ALA A 270 -14.11 30.29 4.00
C ALA A 270 -13.26 31.47 4.44
N ALA A 271 -13.60 32.68 3.90
CA ALA A 271 -13.02 33.94 4.31
C ALA A 271 -13.14 34.09 5.84
N PRO A 272 -12.20 34.79 6.51
CA PRO A 272 -12.28 35.04 7.93
C PRO A 272 -13.55 35.79 8.26
N LEU A 273 -14.33 35.28 9.21
CA LEU A 273 -15.44 35.99 9.79
C LEU A 273 -14.90 37.24 10.51
N GLU A 274 -15.26 38.44 10.06
CA GLU A 274 -15.03 39.66 10.77
C GLU A 274 -15.76 39.62 12.16
N PRO A 275 -15.13 40.07 13.23
CA PRO A 275 -15.78 40.12 14.52
C PRO A 275 -16.81 41.25 14.57
N ALA A 276 -18.09 40.89 14.54
CA ALA A 276 -19.18 41.79 14.86
C ALA A 276 -19.24 41.94 16.39
N TYR A 277 -18.57 42.95 16.94
CA TYR A 277 -19.01 43.60 18.21
C TYR A 277 -18.24 44.92 18.39
N ALA A 278 -18.89 46.02 18.17
CA ALA A 278 -18.58 47.32 18.80
C ALA A 278 -19.71 47.62 19.76
N PRO A 279 -19.44 47.83 21.06
CA PRO A 279 -20.46 48.36 21.98
C PRO A 279 -20.52 49.89 21.88
N ALA A 280 -21.75 50.41 21.93
CA ALA A 280 -22.07 51.82 22.17
C ALA A 280 -21.85 52.17 23.64
#